data_82492c024197ed9aa758c79ce43b477c
#
_entry.id   82492c024197ed9aa758c79ce43b477c
#
_cell.length_a   1.000
_cell.length_b   1.000
_cell.length_c   1.000
_cell.angle_alpha   90.00
_cell.angle_beta   90.00
_cell.angle_gamma   90.00
#
_symmetry.space_group_name_H-M   'P 1'
#
loop_
_entity.id
_entity.type
_entity.pdbx_description
1 polymer ?
#
loop_
_entity_poly.entity_id
_entity_poly.type
_entity_poly.pdbx_seq_one_letter_code
_entity_poly.pdbx_strand_id
1 'polypeptide(L)'
;MTRFHFPPLAVLLCAAAGVAQLPPVSISIDPALEPKPALRYELLPTARERVSGNAALHYAKAALARPTVDKARVPEEEKKLAAWDDAPLDKLPVADVKAHLKEYAATLRELEHGTRCKTCEWDAAPTSGPAALDQTIAAQPVYRDLARLLLLRAKVELAERRYDAAVASIRTGLQFGKHVGEGPTLIQLLVGYAITNTFLKRAEELIACPGSPNLYWALAALPRPLIDPRPGLDGEDLLNESFLPGLAELRKGPVANDKALDAAEAAVKLMTAATGDNSLMALGGRVAISGHAALHHESAKKELTARGWDANTVKAMPAVQAVYLNSFEAYREFSDDHRKWFLTPLPEAFDGLAKASARVKKAQKDREGETLFQTFLLVLPAVEKLHHAGARTERRLAALRALEAVRVHAANAAELPKALADIKKVPVPADPLTDRPFAFVVTPDGFTLRSPESESVPKALGLSFEVKVRK
;
A
#
# COMPACT_ATOMS: atom_id res chain seq x y z
N MET A 1 -16.26 -29.66 -4.04
CA MET A 1 -16.12 -28.46 -3.21
C MET A 1 -14.73 -28.49 -2.58
N THR A 2 -13.72 -28.01 -3.27
CA THR A 2 -12.33 -27.92 -2.80
C THR A 2 -12.18 -26.59 -2.07
N ARG A 3 -12.01 -26.62 -0.76
CA ARG A 3 -11.72 -25.46 0.08
C ARG A 3 -10.34 -24.94 -0.32
N PHE A 4 -10.30 -23.80 -1.02
CA PHE A 4 -9.08 -23.03 -1.17
C PHE A 4 -8.68 -22.48 0.20
N HIS A 5 -7.59 -22.98 0.75
CA HIS A 5 -6.94 -22.37 1.90
C HIS A 5 -6.23 -21.12 1.40
N PHE A 6 -6.90 -19.96 1.49
CA PHE A 6 -6.22 -18.68 1.39
C PHE A 6 -5.43 -18.47 2.68
N PRO A 7 -4.20 -17.98 2.60
CA PRO A 7 -3.49 -17.60 3.82
C PRO A 7 -4.29 -16.50 4.53
N PRO A 8 -4.41 -16.56 5.85
CA PRO A 8 -5.14 -15.55 6.61
C PRO A 8 -4.60 -14.15 6.34
N LEU A 9 -5.45 -13.14 6.47
CA LEU A 9 -5.14 -11.71 6.25
C LEU A 9 -3.81 -11.29 6.94
N ALA A 10 -3.53 -11.86 8.10
CA ALA A 10 -2.28 -11.67 8.82
C ALA A 10 -1.04 -12.13 8.04
N VAL A 11 -1.13 -13.18 7.20
CA VAL A 11 0.01 -13.66 6.37
C VAL A 11 0.26 -12.69 5.22
N LEU A 12 -0.77 -12.11 4.60
CA LEU A 12 -0.62 -11.04 3.63
C LEU A 12 -0.02 -9.76 4.24
N LEU A 13 -0.37 -9.47 5.50
CA LEU A 13 0.16 -8.35 6.27
C LEU A 13 1.51 -8.67 6.94
N CYS A 14 1.81 -9.94 7.24
CA CYS A 14 3.06 -10.38 7.88
C CYS A 14 4.22 -10.63 6.89
N ALA A 15 3.97 -10.78 5.59
CA ALA A 15 5.03 -11.05 4.59
C ALA A 15 6.05 -9.90 4.39
N ALA A 16 5.96 -8.82 5.19
CA ALA A 16 6.95 -7.75 5.26
C ALA A 16 7.72 -7.76 6.59
N ALA A 17 8.04 -8.94 7.10
CA ALA A 17 8.89 -9.07 8.28
C ALA A 17 10.36 -8.99 7.87
N GLY A 18 11.07 -8.04 8.40
CA GLY A 18 12.51 -7.92 8.34
C GLY A 18 12.93 -6.48 8.60
N VAL A 19 13.43 -6.20 9.80
CA VAL A 19 14.04 -4.92 10.20
C VAL A 19 15.38 -4.68 9.48
N ALA A 20 15.68 -5.45 8.43
CA ALA A 20 16.90 -5.30 7.65
C ALA A 20 16.78 -4.09 6.71
N GLN A 21 17.81 -3.25 6.74
CA GLN A 21 18.01 -2.19 5.75
C GLN A 21 18.03 -2.84 4.35
N LEU A 22 17.26 -2.26 3.41
CA LEU A 22 17.28 -2.73 2.03
C LEU A 22 18.72 -2.60 1.46
N PRO A 23 19.18 -3.59 0.67
CA PRO A 23 20.48 -3.49 0.03
C PRO A 23 20.51 -2.26 -0.89
N PRO A 24 21.70 -1.66 -1.11
CA PRO A 24 21.84 -0.56 -2.06
C PRO A 24 21.35 -0.96 -3.47
N VAL A 25 20.68 -0.03 -4.13
CA VAL A 25 20.30 -0.19 -5.54
C VAL A 25 21.47 0.25 -6.40
N SER A 26 22.12 -0.70 -7.10
CA SER A 26 23.24 -0.40 -8.01
C SER A 26 22.70 -0.14 -9.41
N ILE A 27 22.95 1.06 -9.95
CA ILE A 27 22.53 1.46 -11.29
C ILE A 27 23.66 2.16 -12.05
N SER A 28 23.59 2.11 -13.39
CA SER A 28 24.47 2.90 -14.26
C SER A 28 23.62 3.90 -15.04
N ILE A 29 24.01 5.16 -15.07
CA ILE A 29 23.25 6.22 -15.74
C ILE A 29 24.11 6.99 -16.75
N ASP A 30 23.47 7.63 -17.72
CA ASP A 30 24.08 8.61 -18.61
C ASP A 30 23.72 10.02 -18.18
N PRO A 31 24.59 11.03 -18.38
CA PRO A 31 24.17 12.42 -18.38
C PRO A 31 23.04 12.64 -19.37
N ALA A 32 22.01 13.39 -18.97
CA ALA A 32 20.87 13.66 -19.86
C ALA A 32 20.33 15.06 -19.64
N LEU A 33 20.23 15.82 -20.74
CA LEU A 33 19.60 17.14 -20.76
C LEU A 33 18.10 17.05 -20.48
N GLU A 34 17.54 18.16 -20.03
CA GLU A 34 16.08 18.31 -19.96
C GLU A 34 15.46 18.09 -21.36
N PRO A 35 14.31 17.41 -21.46
CA PRO A 35 13.61 17.25 -22.74
C PRO A 35 13.16 18.60 -23.30
N LYS A 36 12.98 18.66 -24.61
CA LYS A 36 12.45 19.83 -25.30
C LYS A 36 11.16 19.43 -26.04
N PRO A 37 9.98 19.96 -25.63
CA PRO A 37 9.73 20.88 -24.50
C PRO A 37 9.96 20.20 -23.15
N ALA A 38 10.21 20.98 -22.09
CA ALA A 38 10.55 20.47 -20.77
C ALA A 38 9.48 19.51 -20.20
N LEU A 39 8.20 19.75 -20.46
CA LEU A 39 7.06 18.93 -20.04
C LEU A 39 6.64 17.90 -21.11
N ARG A 40 7.57 17.41 -21.93
CA ARG A 40 7.30 16.37 -22.95
C ARG A 40 6.80 15.07 -22.32
N TYR A 41 7.32 14.71 -21.17
CA TYR A 41 6.99 13.46 -20.49
C TYR A 41 6.11 13.74 -19.28
N GLU A 42 5.14 12.85 -19.09
CA GLU A 42 4.20 12.88 -17.98
C GLU A 42 4.01 11.48 -17.43
N LEU A 43 3.97 11.36 -16.11
CA LEU A 43 3.82 10.08 -15.41
C LEU A 43 2.41 9.83 -14.87
N LEU A 44 1.47 10.76 -15.12
CA LEU A 44 0.03 10.57 -14.94
C LEU A 44 -0.70 11.21 -16.13
N PRO A 45 -1.92 10.76 -16.48
CA PRO A 45 -2.71 11.36 -17.55
C PRO A 45 -3.06 12.82 -17.27
N THR A 46 -2.84 13.68 -18.25
CA THR A 46 -3.21 15.09 -18.19
C THR A 46 -4.72 15.30 -18.24
N ALA A 47 -5.17 16.51 -17.87
CA ALA A 47 -6.57 16.89 -18.01
C ALA A 47 -7.12 16.76 -19.45
N ARG A 48 -6.25 16.95 -20.47
CA ARG A 48 -6.61 16.84 -21.90
C ARG A 48 -6.81 15.40 -22.35
N GLU A 49 -6.12 14.45 -21.72
CA GLU A 49 -6.19 13.03 -22.07
C GLU A 49 -7.32 12.31 -21.32
N ARG A 50 -7.87 12.94 -20.29
CA ARG A 50 -8.93 12.35 -19.49
C ARG A 50 -10.24 12.27 -20.24
N VAL A 51 -10.86 11.09 -20.21
CA VAL A 51 -12.17 10.79 -20.80
C VAL A 51 -13.24 10.62 -19.70
N SER A 52 -14.49 10.87 -20.06
CA SER A 52 -15.62 10.60 -19.16
C SER A 52 -15.77 9.10 -18.94
N GLY A 53 -16.10 8.70 -17.71
CA GLY A 53 -16.30 7.30 -17.34
C GLY A 53 -15.73 6.98 -15.96
N ASN A 54 -16.06 5.78 -15.47
CA ASN A 54 -15.55 5.21 -14.23
C ASN A 54 -14.48 4.15 -14.55
N ALA A 55 -13.25 4.38 -14.09
CA ALA A 55 -12.11 3.48 -14.28
C ALA A 55 -12.35 2.07 -13.75
N ALA A 56 -13.03 1.95 -12.60
CA ALA A 56 -13.30 0.65 -11.96
C ALA A 56 -14.05 -0.31 -12.89
N LEU A 57 -15.01 0.20 -13.69
CA LEU A 57 -15.73 -0.60 -14.68
C LEU A 57 -14.81 -1.14 -15.78
N HIS A 58 -13.83 -0.34 -16.23
CA HIS A 58 -12.85 -0.77 -17.22
C HIS A 58 -11.88 -1.80 -16.64
N TYR A 59 -11.49 -1.68 -15.37
CA TYR A 59 -10.66 -2.69 -14.70
C TYR A 59 -11.42 -4.01 -14.53
N ALA A 60 -12.72 -3.97 -14.24
CA ALA A 60 -13.56 -5.17 -14.23
C ALA A 60 -13.65 -5.82 -15.63
N LYS A 61 -13.86 -5.00 -16.69
CA LYS A 61 -13.83 -5.51 -18.09
C LYS A 61 -12.47 -6.07 -18.47
N ALA A 62 -11.37 -5.43 -18.05
CA ALA A 62 -10.02 -5.94 -18.25
C ALA A 62 -9.82 -7.31 -17.60
N ALA A 63 -10.34 -7.49 -16.38
CA ALA A 63 -10.29 -8.75 -15.68
C ALA A 63 -11.06 -9.86 -16.43
N LEU A 64 -12.24 -9.54 -16.96
CA LEU A 64 -13.07 -10.48 -17.73
C LEU A 64 -12.49 -10.78 -19.12
N ALA A 65 -11.75 -9.84 -19.73
CA ALA A 65 -11.13 -10.01 -21.04
C ALA A 65 -9.83 -10.84 -21.00
N ARG A 66 -9.39 -11.30 -19.83
CA ARG A 66 -8.22 -12.18 -19.73
C ARG A 66 -8.50 -13.55 -20.37
N PRO A 67 -7.55 -14.11 -21.12
CA PRO A 67 -7.63 -15.47 -21.58
C PRO A 67 -7.83 -16.46 -20.42
N THR A 68 -8.63 -17.47 -20.64
CA THR A 68 -8.80 -18.56 -19.66
C THR A 68 -7.58 -19.46 -19.69
N VAL A 69 -6.87 -19.56 -18.58
CA VAL A 69 -5.74 -20.48 -18.43
C VAL A 69 -6.24 -21.75 -17.74
N ASP A 70 -5.87 -22.91 -18.28
CA ASP A 70 -6.14 -24.20 -17.63
C ASP A 70 -5.47 -24.21 -16.25
N LYS A 71 -6.21 -24.61 -15.22
CA LYS A 71 -5.73 -24.65 -13.83
C LYS A 71 -4.45 -25.49 -13.67
N ALA A 72 -4.30 -26.54 -14.46
CA ALA A 72 -3.12 -27.39 -14.44
C ALA A 72 -1.86 -26.66 -14.95
N ARG A 73 -2.02 -25.65 -15.79
CA ARG A 73 -0.92 -24.86 -16.39
C ARG A 73 -0.57 -23.58 -15.59
N VAL A 74 -1.41 -23.18 -14.65
CA VAL A 74 -1.19 -21.93 -13.86
C VAL A 74 0.18 -21.90 -13.18
N PRO A 75 0.67 -22.96 -12.50
CA PRO A 75 1.98 -22.89 -11.83
C PRO A 75 3.15 -22.73 -12.81
N GLU A 76 3.06 -23.33 -14.00
CA GLU A 76 4.08 -23.20 -15.05
C GLU A 76 4.08 -21.79 -15.65
N GLU A 77 2.90 -21.26 -15.90
CA GLU A 77 2.71 -19.88 -16.39
C GLU A 77 3.25 -18.84 -15.39
N GLU A 78 2.95 -18.99 -14.12
CA GLU A 78 3.47 -18.12 -13.06
C GLU A 78 4.99 -18.16 -12.98
N LYS A 79 5.59 -19.36 -13.07
CA LYS A 79 7.05 -19.52 -13.10
C LYS A 79 7.68 -18.83 -14.31
N LYS A 80 7.05 -18.95 -15.47
CA LYS A 80 7.47 -18.30 -16.72
C LYS A 80 7.40 -16.78 -16.60
N LEU A 81 6.29 -16.25 -16.10
CA LEU A 81 6.12 -14.82 -15.89
C LEU A 81 7.12 -14.25 -14.88
N ALA A 82 7.39 -14.97 -13.79
CA ALA A 82 8.41 -14.58 -12.81
C ALA A 82 9.81 -14.55 -13.44
N ALA A 83 10.15 -15.58 -14.25
CA ALA A 83 11.44 -15.61 -14.95
C ALA A 83 11.61 -14.42 -15.92
N TRP A 84 10.53 -13.99 -16.58
CA TRP A 84 10.55 -12.81 -17.44
C TRP A 84 10.67 -11.49 -16.64
N ASP A 85 10.01 -11.40 -15.47
CA ASP A 85 10.16 -10.24 -14.60
C ASP A 85 11.58 -10.07 -14.06
N ASP A 86 12.26 -11.19 -13.74
CA ASP A 86 13.60 -11.19 -13.17
C ASP A 86 14.71 -11.10 -14.24
N ALA A 87 14.43 -11.43 -15.50
CA ALA A 87 15.43 -11.43 -16.58
C ALA A 87 16.02 -10.02 -16.77
N PRO A 88 17.35 -9.85 -16.91
CA PRO A 88 17.94 -8.61 -17.39
C PRO A 88 17.40 -8.21 -18.77
N LEU A 89 17.37 -6.91 -19.08
CA LEU A 89 16.79 -6.40 -20.33
C LEU A 89 17.43 -7.02 -21.58
N ASP A 90 18.73 -7.22 -21.57
CA ASP A 90 19.51 -7.82 -22.66
C ASP A 90 19.30 -9.34 -22.83
N LYS A 91 18.73 -10.00 -21.82
CA LYS A 91 18.42 -11.44 -21.83
C LYS A 91 16.92 -11.74 -21.88
N LEU A 92 16.09 -10.70 -22.00
CA LEU A 92 14.65 -10.88 -22.09
C LEU A 92 14.27 -11.58 -23.41
N PRO A 93 13.48 -12.68 -23.39
CA PRO A 93 13.00 -13.31 -24.63
C PRO A 93 11.86 -12.47 -25.22
N VAL A 94 12.21 -11.34 -25.85
CA VAL A 94 11.29 -10.29 -26.32
C VAL A 94 10.19 -10.86 -27.21
N ALA A 95 10.52 -11.81 -28.12
CA ALA A 95 9.55 -12.40 -29.03
C ALA A 95 8.44 -13.16 -28.28
N ASP A 96 8.82 -13.96 -27.27
CA ASP A 96 7.89 -14.76 -26.49
C ASP A 96 7.01 -13.88 -25.59
N VAL A 97 7.61 -12.85 -24.96
CA VAL A 97 6.86 -11.87 -24.15
C VAL A 97 5.86 -11.10 -25.02
N LYS A 98 6.25 -10.71 -26.23
CA LYS A 98 5.34 -10.01 -27.17
C LYS A 98 4.21 -10.94 -27.63
N ALA A 99 4.47 -12.21 -27.89
CA ALA A 99 3.44 -13.20 -28.23
C ALA A 99 2.44 -13.33 -27.07
N HIS A 100 2.91 -13.47 -25.86
CA HIS A 100 2.07 -13.50 -24.66
C HIS A 100 1.23 -12.22 -24.51
N LEU A 101 1.84 -11.04 -24.59
CA LEU A 101 1.11 -9.77 -24.48
C LEU A 101 0.04 -9.58 -25.58
N LYS A 102 0.24 -10.17 -26.76
CA LYS A 102 -0.74 -10.15 -27.85
C LYS A 102 -2.02 -10.88 -27.47
N GLU A 103 -1.94 -11.98 -26.72
CA GLU A 103 -3.11 -12.71 -26.23
C GLU A 103 -3.94 -11.85 -25.26
N TYR A 104 -3.28 -10.92 -24.53
CA TYR A 104 -3.90 -10.00 -23.58
C TYR A 104 -4.20 -8.61 -24.18
N ALA A 105 -4.22 -8.48 -25.50
CA ALA A 105 -4.42 -7.17 -26.15
C ALA A 105 -5.74 -6.49 -25.77
N ALA A 106 -6.84 -7.26 -25.60
CA ALA A 106 -8.12 -6.72 -25.14
C ALA A 106 -8.05 -6.22 -23.68
N THR A 107 -7.43 -7.00 -22.80
CA THR A 107 -7.16 -6.65 -21.39
C THR A 107 -6.37 -5.34 -21.27
N LEU A 108 -5.29 -5.22 -22.05
CA LEU A 108 -4.43 -4.03 -22.07
C LEU A 108 -5.16 -2.79 -22.57
N ARG A 109 -6.02 -2.90 -23.60
CA ARG A 109 -6.85 -1.78 -24.09
C ARG A 109 -7.81 -1.28 -23.01
N GLU A 110 -8.48 -2.19 -22.29
CA GLU A 110 -9.38 -1.80 -21.20
C GLU A 110 -8.62 -1.14 -20.04
N LEU A 111 -7.44 -1.63 -19.69
CA LEU A 111 -6.57 -0.98 -18.70
C LEU A 111 -6.18 0.45 -19.12
N GLU A 112 -5.73 0.64 -20.35
CA GLU A 112 -5.37 1.96 -20.87
C GLU A 112 -6.56 2.92 -20.86
N HIS A 113 -7.73 2.43 -21.23
CA HIS A 113 -8.95 3.24 -21.20
C HIS A 113 -9.32 3.62 -19.76
N GLY A 114 -9.31 2.65 -18.85
CA GLY A 114 -9.60 2.86 -17.43
C GLY A 114 -8.68 3.91 -16.80
N THR A 115 -7.37 3.85 -17.07
CA THR A 115 -6.43 4.82 -16.52
C THR A 115 -6.64 6.25 -17.02
N ARG A 116 -7.36 6.43 -18.12
CA ARG A 116 -7.72 7.76 -18.67
C ARG A 116 -9.07 8.26 -18.18
N CYS A 117 -9.87 7.45 -17.49
CA CYS A 117 -11.15 7.89 -16.95
C CYS A 117 -10.98 8.99 -15.89
N LYS A 118 -11.96 9.92 -15.85
CA LYS A 118 -11.96 11.04 -14.90
C LYS A 118 -12.20 10.60 -13.46
N THR A 119 -12.99 9.54 -13.27
CA THR A 119 -13.32 9.01 -11.94
C THR A 119 -12.88 7.56 -11.82
N CYS A 120 -12.65 7.12 -10.60
CA CYS A 120 -12.46 5.72 -10.25
C CYS A 120 -13.28 5.44 -8.97
N GLU A 121 -14.53 5.18 -9.17
CA GLU A 121 -15.47 4.86 -8.10
C GLU A 121 -15.58 3.34 -8.03
N TRP A 122 -14.93 2.79 -7.02
CA TRP A 122 -15.04 1.37 -6.73
C TRP A 122 -16.40 1.09 -6.14
N ASP A 123 -17.10 0.11 -6.69
CA ASP A 123 -18.38 -0.36 -6.15
C ASP A 123 -18.10 -0.98 -4.78
N ALA A 124 -18.05 -0.11 -3.79
CA ALA A 124 -18.10 -0.49 -2.39
C ALA A 124 -19.59 -0.64 -2.01
N ALA A 125 -20.35 -1.42 -2.78
CA ALA A 125 -21.61 -1.90 -2.24
C ALA A 125 -21.23 -2.72 -1.01
N PRO A 126 -21.50 -2.24 0.21
CA PRO A 126 -21.26 -3.05 1.37
C PRO A 126 -22.29 -4.18 1.31
N THR A 127 -21.91 -5.29 0.72
CA THR A 127 -22.44 -6.54 1.19
C THR A 127 -21.96 -6.60 2.62
N SER A 128 -22.82 -6.24 3.56
CA SER A 128 -22.53 -6.27 4.98
C SER A 128 -22.09 -7.68 5.38
N GLY A 129 -21.06 -7.77 6.22
CA GLY A 129 -20.61 -9.02 6.78
C GLY A 129 -19.38 -9.65 6.08
N PRO A 130 -19.00 -10.88 6.43
CA PRO A 130 -17.79 -11.57 5.96
C PRO A 130 -17.63 -11.63 4.44
N ALA A 131 -18.75 -11.71 3.70
CA ALA A 131 -18.74 -11.78 2.23
C ALA A 131 -18.11 -10.55 1.56
N ALA A 132 -18.21 -9.36 2.14
CA ALA A 132 -17.61 -8.14 1.59
C ALA A 132 -16.08 -8.17 1.72
N LEU A 133 -15.56 -8.68 2.84
CA LEU A 133 -14.13 -8.87 3.04
C LEU A 133 -13.58 -9.91 2.06
N ASP A 134 -14.30 -11.03 1.90
CA ASP A 134 -13.91 -12.09 0.95
C ASP A 134 -13.84 -11.56 -0.49
N GLN A 135 -14.80 -10.75 -0.91
CA GLN A 135 -14.79 -10.10 -2.24
C GLN A 135 -13.60 -9.15 -2.39
N THR A 136 -13.34 -8.31 -1.39
CA THR A 136 -12.20 -7.38 -1.41
C THR A 136 -10.88 -8.15 -1.51
N ILE A 137 -10.70 -9.20 -0.73
CA ILE A 137 -9.50 -10.05 -0.76
C ILE A 137 -9.37 -10.77 -2.10
N ALA A 138 -10.46 -11.33 -2.62
CA ALA A 138 -10.49 -12.06 -3.89
C ALA A 138 -10.13 -11.19 -5.12
N ALA A 139 -10.36 -9.88 -5.06
CA ALA A 139 -10.01 -8.95 -6.13
C ALA A 139 -8.50 -8.64 -6.20
N GLN A 140 -7.75 -8.78 -5.10
CA GLN A 140 -6.34 -8.36 -5.05
C GLN A 140 -5.40 -9.10 -6.00
N PRO A 141 -5.47 -10.44 -6.17
CA PRO A 141 -4.67 -11.15 -7.16
C PRO A 141 -4.90 -10.61 -8.57
N VAL A 142 -6.15 -10.30 -8.91
CA VAL A 142 -6.52 -9.77 -10.24
C VAL A 142 -5.79 -8.45 -10.52
N TYR A 143 -5.76 -7.51 -9.56
CA TYR A 143 -5.05 -6.24 -9.76
C TYR A 143 -3.54 -6.43 -9.96
N ARG A 144 -2.93 -7.39 -9.26
CA ARG A 144 -1.52 -7.73 -9.44
C ARG A 144 -1.24 -8.32 -10.82
N ASP A 145 -2.12 -9.22 -11.30
CA ASP A 145 -2.00 -9.81 -12.63
C ASP A 145 -2.10 -8.74 -13.73
N LEU A 146 -3.07 -7.82 -13.61
CA LEU A 146 -3.24 -6.70 -14.52
C LEU A 146 -2.02 -5.78 -14.53
N ALA A 147 -1.46 -5.47 -13.36
CA ALA A 147 -0.23 -4.69 -13.23
C ALA A 147 0.96 -5.39 -13.89
N ARG A 148 1.08 -6.72 -13.74
CA ARG A 148 2.16 -7.52 -14.33
C ARG A 148 2.17 -7.42 -15.86
N LEU A 149 1.01 -7.44 -16.52
CA LEU A 149 0.92 -7.26 -17.98
C LEU A 149 1.51 -5.92 -18.43
N LEU A 150 1.19 -4.83 -17.73
CA LEU A 150 1.74 -3.50 -18.01
C LEU A 150 3.26 -3.44 -17.74
N LEU A 151 3.73 -4.11 -16.69
CA LEU A 151 5.16 -4.20 -16.35
C LEU A 151 5.95 -4.96 -17.40
N LEU A 152 5.43 -6.08 -17.90
CA LEU A 152 6.05 -6.85 -18.97
C LEU A 152 6.08 -6.04 -20.26
N ARG A 153 5.01 -5.30 -20.59
CA ARG A 153 4.99 -4.41 -21.76
C ARG A 153 6.07 -3.34 -21.64
N ALA A 154 6.14 -2.63 -20.52
CA ALA A 154 7.16 -1.62 -20.29
C ALA A 154 8.57 -2.22 -20.41
N LYS A 155 8.77 -3.46 -19.91
CA LYS A 155 10.05 -4.15 -19.99
C LYS A 155 10.49 -4.49 -21.42
N VAL A 156 9.56 -4.95 -22.26
CA VAL A 156 9.80 -5.15 -23.71
C VAL A 156 10.18 -3.84 -24.38
N GLU A 157 9.45 -2.76 -24.07
CA GLU A 157 9.69 -1.43 -24.65
C GLU A 157 11.06 -0.88 -24.26
N LEU A 158 11.52 -1.13 -23.01
CA LEU A 158 12.88 -0.82 -22.56
C LEU A 158 13.94 -1.65 -23.28
N ALA A 159 13.72 -2.97 -23.41
CA ALA A 159 14.64 -3.85 -24.13
C ALA A 159 14.80 -3.47 -25.61
N GLU A 160 13.73 -2.97 -26.23
CA GLU A 160 13.74 -2.46 -27.62
C GLU A 160 14.17 -0.98 -27.71
N ARG A 161 14.54 -0.33 -26.59
CA ARG A 161 14.90 1.10 -26.50
C ARG A 161 13.80 2.06 -26.99
N ARG A 162 12.54 1.64 -26.93
CA ARG A 162 11.38 2.47 -27.27
C ARG A 162 10.94 3.26 -26.03
N TYR A 163 11.77 4.23 -25.63
CA TYR A 163 11.61 4.92 -24.34
C TYR A 163 10.32 5.70 -24.20
N ASP A 164 9.86 6.36 -25.26
CA ASP A 164 8.57 7.10 -25.24
C ASP A 164 7.39 6.14 -24.95
N ALA A 165 7.41 4.94 -25.52
CA ALA A 165 6.42 3.90 -25.25
C ALA A 165 6.55 3.36 -23.81
N ALA A 166 7.78 3.13 -23.34
CA ALA A 166 8.03 2.67 -21.97
C ALA A 166 7.53 3.69 -20.94
N VAL A 167 7.75 5.00 -21.15
CA VAL A 167 7.19 6.06 -20.31
C VAL A 167 5.67 6.01 -20.32
N ALA A 168 5.02 5.81 -21.46
CA ALA A 168 3.57 5.69 -21.56
C ALA A 168 3.04 4.47 -20.81
N SER A 169 3.74 3.32 -20.88
CA SER A 169 3.40 2.11 -20.11
C SER A 169 3.58 2.30 -18.62
N ILE A 170 4.67 2.94 -18.18
CA ILE A 170 4.91 3.30 -16.77
C ILE A 170 3.83 4.25 -16.26
N ARG A 171 3.48 5.28 -17.03
CA ARG A 171 2.38 6.22 -16.74
C ARG A 171 1.06 5.50 -16.52
N THR A 172 0.70 4.58 -17.41
CA THR A 172 -0.50 3.75 -17.27
C THR A 172 -0.48 2.95 -15.98
N GLY A 173 0.66 2.34 -15.66
CA GLY A 173 0.81 1.55 -14.44
C GLY A 173 0.76 2.38 -13.15
N LEU A 174 1.38 3.56 -13.12
CA LEU A 174 1.32 4.47 -11.98
C LEU A 174 -0.10 4.97 -11.74
N GLN A 175 -0.84 5.33 -12.80
CA GLN A 175 -2.25 5.74 -12.67
C GLN A 175 -3.12 4.57 -12.20
N PHE A 176 -2.88 3.35 -12.69
CA PHE A 176 -3.58 2.16 -12.22
C PHE A 176 -3.30 1.90 -10.73
N GLY A 177 -2.03 1.95 -10.30
CA GLY A 177 -1.66 1.82 -8.89
C GLY A 177 -2.31 2.88 -8.00
N LYS A 178 -2.38 4.14 -8.49
CA LYS A 178 -3.07 5.24 -7.81
C LYS A 178 -4.56 4.96 -7.68
N HIS A 179 -5.25 4.56 -8.75
CA HIS A 179 -6.67 4.23 -8.72
C HIS A 179 -6.99 3.08 -7.75
N VAL A 180 -6.16 2.02 -7.73
CA VAL A 180 -6.31 0.91 -6.78
C VAL A 180 -6.08 1.39 -5.34
N GLY A 181 -5.03 2.19 -5.11
CA GLY A 181 -4.65 2.66 -3.79
C GLY A 181 -5.60 3.71 -3.20
N GLU A 182 -6.35 4.41 -4.03
CA GLU A 182 -7.41 5.35 -3.60
C GLU A 182 -8.78 4.65 -3.51
N GLY A 183 -8.80 3.33 -3.47
CA GLY A 183 -10.00 2.55 -3.17
C GLY A 183 -10.38 2.63 -1.69
N PRO A 184 -11.64 2.21 -1.36
CA PRO A 184 -12.23 2.40 -0.04
C PRO A 184 -11.75 1.41 1.04
N THR A 185 -10.60 0.74 0.88
CA THR A 185 -10.10 -0.21 1.87
C THR A 185 -8.59 -0.05 2.10
N LEU A 186 -8.13 -0.33 3.32
CA LEU A 186 -6.68 -0.36 3.62
C LEU A 186 -5.95 -1.43 2.80
N ILE A 187 -6.63 -2.51 2.42
CA ILE A 187 -6.07 -3.57 1.57
C ILE A 187 -5.80 -3.02 0.16
N GLN A 188 -6.76 -2.27 -0.42
CA GLN A 188 -6.56 -1.62 -1.72
C GLN A 188 -5.44 -0.58 -1.66
N LEU A 189 -5.37 0.21 -0.59
CA LEU A 189 -4.29 1.16 -0.37
C LEU A 189 -2.92 0.45 -0.36
N LEU A 190 -2.78 -0.66 0.36
CA LEU A 190 -1.54 -1.45 0.40
C LEU A 190 -1.17 -2.02 -0.98
N VAL A 191 -2.15 -2.56 -1.71
CA VAL A 191 -1.94 -3.10 -3.07
C VAL A 191 -1.59 -1.98 -4.05
N GLY A 192 -2.22 -0.81 -3.94
CA GLY A 192 -1.89 0.37 -4.74
C GLY A 192 -0.45 0.83 -4.52
N TYR A 193 0.03 0.89 -3.28
CA TYR A 193 1.44 1.17 -2.98
C TYR A 193 2.37 0.11 -3.57
N ALA A 194 2.01 -1.18 -3.46
CA ALA A 194 2.82 -2.26 -4.01
C ALA A 194 2.95 -2.15 -5.55
N ILE A 195 1.83 -1.94 -6.26
CA ILE A 195 1.80 -1.71 -7.70
C ILE A 195 2.66 -0.50 -8.07
N THR A 196 2.41 0.64 -7.43
CA THR A 196 3.13 1.89 -7.68
C THR A 196 4.64 1.72 -7.49
N ASN A 197 5.08 1.09 -6.40
CA ASN A 197 6.51 0.86 -6.16
C ASN A 197 7.15 -0.04 -7.22
N THR A 198 6.40 -0.99 -7.80
CA THR A 198 6.90 -1.83 -8.89
C THR A 198 7.09 -1.01 -10.18
N PHE A 199 6.18 -0.06 -10.48
CA PHE A 199 6.37 0.86 -11.62
C PHE A 199 7.47 1.89 -11.38
N LEU A 200 7.71 2.32 -10.14
CA LEU A 200 8.87 3.15 -9.83
C LEU A 200 10.19 2.41 -10.02
N LYS A 201 10.26 1.09 -9.73
CA LYS A 201 11.42 0.26 -10.11
C LYS A 201 11.59 0.21 -11.64
N ARG A 202 10.51 0.14 -12.40
CA ARG A 202 10.57 0.18 -13.86
C ARG A 202 11.06 1.54 -14.38
N ALA A 203 10.71 2.64 -13.67
CA ALA A 203 11.27 3.96 -13.95
C ALA A 203 12.78 4.02 -13.63
N GLU A 204 13.26 3.36 -12.57
CA GLU A 204 14.69 3.20 -12.29
C GLU A 204 15.42 2.48 -13.42
N GLU A 205 14.85 1.39 -13.93
CA GLU A 205 15.41 0.67 -15.08
C GLU A 205 15.45 1.55 -16.33
N LEU A 206 14.42 2.36 -16.58
CA LEU A 206 14.42 3.33 -17.67
C LEU A 206 15.55 4.36 -17.51
N ILE A 207 15.70 4.94 -16.31
CA ILE A 207 16.79 5.89 -16.00
C ILE A 207 18.17 5.25 -16.22
N ALA A 208 18.28 3.96 -15.93
CA ALA A 208 19.51 3.19 -16.13
C ALA A 208 19.77 2.81 -17.60
N CYS A 209 18.81 2.92 -18.49
CA CYS A 209 19.01 2.60 -19.91
C CYS A 209 19.91 3.62 -20.62
N PRO A 210 20.85 3.18 -21.51
CA PRO A 210 21.67 4.09 -22.27
C PRO A 210 20.85 5.01 -23.19
N GLY A 211 21.10 6.33 -23.10
CA GLY A 211 20.40 7.33 -23.92
C GLY A 211 18.93 7.55 -23.53
N SER A 212 18.53 7.09 -22.34
CA SER A 212 17.15 7.32 -21.83
C SER A 212 16.90 8.82 -21.62
N PRO A 213 15.64 9.28 -21.83
CA PRO A 213 15.28 10.67 -21.61
C PRO A 213 15.38 11.04 -20.12
N ASN A 214 15.52 12.32 -19.83
CA ASN A 214 15.44 12.83 -18.46
C ASN A 214 13.97 12.99 -18.05
N LEU A 215 13.61 12.45 -16.88
CA LEU A 215 12.25 12.47 -16.34
C LEU A 215 12.07 13.44 -15.16
N TYR A 216 13.01 14.35 -14.93
CA TYR A 216 12.97 15.25 -13.77
C TYR A 216 11.61 15.95 -13.61
N TRP A 217 11.13 16.61 -14.66
CA TRP A 217 9.87 17.36 -14.62
C TRP A 217 8.65 16.43 -14.55
N ALA A 218 8.70 15.26 -15.17
CA ALA A 218 7.64 14.28 -15.08
C ALA A 218 7.47 13.74 -13.64
N LEU A 219 8.58 13.51 -12.93
CA LEU A 219 8.59 13.15 -11.51
C LEU A 219 8.18 14.33 -10.62
N ALA A 220 8.58 15.56 -10.97
CA ALA A 220 8.24 16.77 -10.22
C ALA A 220 6.74 17.11 -10.28
N ALA A 221 6.07 16.75 -11.38
CA ALA A 221 4.64 17.01 -11.61
C ALA A 221 3.71 16.03 -10.88
N LEU A 222 4.24 14.96 -10.29
CA LEU A 222 3.42 14.01 -9.53
C LEU A 222 2.84 14.65 -8.25
N PRO A 223 1.59 14.35 -7.88
CA PRO A 223 1.01 14.83 -6.63
C PRO A 223 1.75 14.28 -5.41
N ARG A 224 1.60 14.95 -4.29
CA ARG A 224 2.22 14.54 -3.01
C ARG A 224 1.20 14.61 -1.90
N PRO A 225 0.88 13.49 -1.28
CA PRO A 225 1.33 12.14 -1.65
C PRO A 225 0.83 11.69 -3.03
N LEU A 226 1.56 10.75 -3.67
CA LEU A 226 1.14 10.20 -4.97
C LEU A 226 -0.20 9.46 -4.88
N ILE A 227 -0.41 8.72 -3.82
CA ILE A 227 -1.67 8.04 -3.48
C ILE A 227 -2.23 8.71 -2.24
N ASP A 228 -3.46 9.22 -2.35
CA ASP A 228 -4.18 9.76 -1.18
C ASP A 228 -4.65 8.59 -0.29
N PRO A 229 -4.21 8.50 0.96
CA PRO A 229 -4.62 7.41 1.85
C PRO A 229 -6.02 7.59 2.44
N ARG A 230 -6.59 8.80 2.40
CA ARG A 230 -7.86 9.12 3.08
C ARG A 230 -9.03 8.24 2.66
N PRO A 231 -9.28 7.94 1.36
CA PRO A 231 -10.40 7.07 1.00
C PRO A 231 -10.33 5.68 1.65
N GLY A 232 -9.11 5.09 1.73
CA GLY A 232 -8.92 3.81 2.40
C GLY A 232 -9.09 3.87 3.91
N LEU A 233 -8.65 4.97 4.53
CA LEU A 233 -8.82 5.20 5.98
C LEU A 233 -10.30 5.42 6.35
N ASP A 234 -11.01 6.24 5.58
CA ASP A 234 -12.43 6.55 5.81
C ASP A 234 -13.30 5.31 5.57
N GLY A 235 -12.99 4.56 4.52
CA GLY A 235 -13.72 3.34 4.21
C GLY A 235 -13.53 2.23 5.25
N GLU A 236 -12.38 2.17 5.93
CA GLU A 236 -12.13 1.21 7.00
C GLU A 236 -13.10 1.39 8.18
N ASP A 237 -13.49 2.63 8.52
CA ASP A 237 -14.46 2.87 9.58
C ASP A 237 -15.84 2.32 9.21
N LEU A 238 -16.27 2.55 7.96
CA LEU A 238 -17.52 2.01 7.45
C LEU A 238 -17.50 0.48 7.42
N LEU A 239 -16.35 -0.10 7.06
CA LEU A 239 -16.15 -1.55 7.03
C LEU A 239 -16.17 -2.13 8.44
N ASN A 240 -15.47 -1.54 9.41
CA ASN A 240 -15.46 -2.01 10.79
C ASN A 240 -16.88 -2.04 11.40
N GLU A 241 -17.70 -1.03 11.13
CA GLU A 241 -19.09 -1.01 11.57
C GLU A 241 -19.95 -2.07 10.85
N SER A 242 -19.65 -2.37 9.59
CA SER A 242 -20.39 -3.34 8.78
C SER A 242 -19.94 -4.79 9.00
N PHE A 243 -18.65 -5.00 9.28
CA PHE A 243 -18.07 -6.35 9.47
C PHE A 243 -18.34 -6.92 10.86
N LEU A 244 -18.53 -6.08 11.86
CA LEU A 244 -18.81 -6.55 13.22
C LEU A 244 -20.32 -6.77 13.39
N PRO A 245 -20.79 -8.03 13.29
CA PRO A 245 -22.21 -8.32 13.36
C PRO A 245 -22.83 -7.82 14.66
N GLY A 246 -23.96 -7.11 14.56
CA GLY A 246 -24.70 -6.60 15.71
C GLY A 246 -24.11 -5.37 16.38
N LEU A 247 -22.91 -4.88 16.01
CA LEU A 247 -22.27 -3.71 16.65
C LEU A 247 -23.18 -2.47 16.64
N ALA A 248 -23.77 -2.16 15.48
CA ALA A 248 -24.68 -1.01 15.34
C ALA A 248 -25.91 -1.11 16.24
N GLU A 249 -26.44 -2.31 16.49
CA GLU A 249 -27.54 -2.56 17.41
C GLU A 249 -27.09 -2.43 18.87
N LEU A 250 -25.94 -3.05 19.21
CA LEU A 250 -25.37 -2.99 20.57
C LEU A 250 -25.09 -1.54 21.02
N ARG A 251 -24.75 -0.64 20.09
CA ARG A 251 -24.47 0.78 20.40
C ARG A 251 -25.73 1.61 20.66
N LYS A 252 -26.91 1.16 20.27
CA LYS A 252 -28.16 1.91 20.47
C LYS A 252 -28.71 1.83 21.89
N GLY A 253 -28.32 0.81 22.64
CA GLY A 253 -28.80 0.63 24.02
C GLY A 253 -28.69 -0.82 24.49
N PRO A 254 -29.19 -1.13 25.69
CA PRO A 254 -29.16 -2.49 26.25
C PRO A 254 -29.92 -3.47 25.37
N VAL A 255 -29.32 -4.65 25.10
CA VAL A 255 -29.94 -5.76 24.34
C VAL A 255 -30.09 -7.00 25.20
N ALA A 256 -30.81 -8.01 24.70
CA ALA A 256 -30.89 -9.31 25.37
C ALA A 256 -29.46 -9.97 25.37
N ASN A 257 -29.13 -10.69 26.44
CA ASN A 257 -27.82 -11.30 26.61
C ASN A 257 -27.43 -12.25 25.44
N ASP A 258 -28.41 -13.01 24.92
CA ASP A 258 -28.15 -13.91 23.78
C ASP A 258 -27.76 -13.14 22.51
N LYS A 259 -28.37 -11.98 22.23
CA LYS A 259 -27.99 -11.12 21.10
C LYS A 259 -26.57 -10.59 21.26
N ALA A 260 -26.20 -10.14 22.46
CA ALA A 260 -24.86 -9.67 22.75
C ALA A 260 -23.82 -10.80 22.57
N LEU A 261 -24.19 -12.01 22.99
CA LEU A 261 -23.34 -13.19 22.87
C LEU A 261 -23.17 -13.64 21.43
N ASP A 262 -24.26 -13.61 20.61
CA ASP A 262 -24.21 -13.89 19.18
C ASP A 262 -23.28 -12.92 18.44
N ALA A 263 -23.36 -11.62 18.75
CA ALA A 263 -22.51 -10.61 18.16
C ALA A 263 -21.02 -10.81 18.54
N ALA A 264 -20.75 -11.08 19.81
CA ALA A 264 -19.39 -11.31 20.28
C ALA A 264 -18.78 -12.59 19.69
N GLU A 265 -19.56 -13.69 19.60
CA GLU A 265 -19.12 -14.93 18.96
C GLU A 265 -18.81 -14.74 17.47
N ALA A 266 -19.68 -14.02 16.76
CA ALA A 266 -19.48 -13.72 15.35
C ALA A 266 -18.22 -12.85 15.12
N ALA A 267 -17.96 -11.86 15.97
CA ALA A 267 -16.75 -11.04 15.92
C ALA A 267 -15.48 -11.88 16.17
N VAL A 268 -15.49 -12.74 17.18
CA VAL A 268 -14.36 -13.65 17.46
C VAL A 268 -14.11 -14.58 16.28
N LYS A 269 -15.13 -15.19 15.70
CA LYS A 269 -15.00 -16.06 14.53
C LYS A 269 -14.41 -15.32 13.33
N LEU A 270 -14.87 -14.09 13.09
CA LEU A 270 -14.34 -13.25 11.99
C LEU A 270 -12.87 -12.95 12.19
N MET A 271 -12.47 -12.49 13.38
CA MET A 271 -11.08 -12.17 13.70
C MET A 271 -10.17 -13.40 13.67
N THR A 272 -10.65 -14.54 14.15
CA THR A 272 -9.96 -15.82 14.04
C THR A 272 -9.70 -16.21 12.58
N ALA A 273 -10.72 -16.08 11.73
CA ALA A 273 -10.58 -16.36 10.29
C ALA A 273 -9.57 -15.41 9.63
N ALA A 274 -9.56 -14.14 10.02
CA ALA A 274 -8.67 -13.12 9.46
C ALA A 274 -7.22 -13.25 9.92
N THR A 275 -6.98 -13.70 11.16
CA THR A 275 -5.64 -13.71 11.79
C THR A 275 -5.03 -15.09 11.92
N GLY A 276 -5.82 -16.15 11.78
CA GLY A 276 -5.40 -17.53 12.08
C GLY A 276 -5.24 -17.79 13.59
N ASP A 277 -5.84 -16.94 14.45
CA ASP A 277 -5.76 -17.08 15.90
C ASP A 277 -6.53 -18.32 16.37
N ASN A 278 -5.86 -19.19 17.13
CA ASN A 278 -6.43 -20.40 17.76
C ASN A 278 -6.52 -20.24 19.29
N SER A 279 -6.78 -19.03 19.76
CA SER A 279 -6.91 -18.73 21.19
C SER A 279 -8.03 -19.55 21.85
N LEU A 280 -7.97 -19.63 23.18
CA LEU A 280 -9.00 -20.28 23.99
C LEU A 280 -10.39 -19.67 23.74
N MET A 281 -10.44 -18.37 23.43
CA MET A 281 -11.68 -17.64 23.06
C MET A 281 -12.27 -18.18 21.75
N ALA A 282 -11.42 -18.37 20.74
CA ALA A 282 -11.82 -18.92 19.45
C ALA A 282 -12.31 -20.38 19.56
N LEU A 283 -11.64 -21.19 20.38
CA LEU A 283 -11.95 -22.60 20.59
C LEU A 283 -13.11 -22.83 21.57
N GLY A 284 -13.22 -22.02 22.61
CA GLY A 284 -14.22 -22.15 23.67
C GLY A 284 -15.59 -21.55 23.35
N GLY A 285 -15.70 -20.79 22.28
CA GLY A 285 -16.95 -20.19 21.79
C GLY A 285 -17.72 -19.43 22.88
N ARG A 286 -19.05 -19.60 22.93
CA ARG A 286 -19.96 -18.88 23.85
C ARG A 286 -19.59 -19.04 25.33
N VAL A 287 -19.07 -20.20 25.75
CA VAL A 287 -18.69 -20.45 27.14
C VAL A 287 -17.48 -19.59 27.52
N ALA A 288 -16.47 -19.56 26.71
CA ALA A 288 -15.27 -18.74 26.96
C ALA A 288 -15.60 -17.24 26.96
N ILE A 289 -16.44 -16.79 26.02
CA ILE A 289 -16.90 -15.39 25.93
C ILE A 289 -17.70 -15.01 27.18
N SER A 290 -18.62 -15.87 27.65
CA SER A 290 -19.42 -15.61 28.86
C SER A 290 -18.56 -15.58 30.12
N GLY A 291 -17.61 -16.51 30.27
CA GLY A 291 -16.67 -16.54 31.39
C GLY A 291 -15.77 -15.31 31.42
N HIS A 292 -15.24 -14.90 30.29
CA HIS A 292 -14.46 -13.68 30.15
C HIS A 292 -15.28 -12.43 30.52
N ALA A 293 -16.53 -12.33 30.02
CA ALA A 293 -17.41 -11.23 30.32
C ALA A 293 -17.73 -11.15 31.82
N ALA A 294 -17.95 -12.28 32.49
CA ALA A 294 -18.22 -12.33 33.92
C ALA A 294 -17.04 -11.75 34.73
N LEU A 295 -15.81 -11.94 34.29
CA LEU A 295 -14.61 -11.43 34.98
C LEU A 295 -14.36 -9.94 34.75
N HIS A 296 -14.73 -9.39 33.58
CA HIS A 296 -14.31 -8.06 33.16
C HIS A 296 -15.42 -7.03 33.03
N HIS A 297 -16.72 -7.38 33.26
CA HIS A 297 -17.84 -6.48 33.00
C HIS A 297 -17.87 -5.24 33.89
N GLU A 298 -17.45 -5.33 35.14
CA GLU A 298 -17.46 -4.16 36.04
C GLU A 298 -16.45 -3.11 35.61
N SER A 299 -15.21 -3.52 35.22
CA SER A 299 -14.21 -2.62 34.68
C SER A 299 -14.67 -2.04 33.34
N ALA A 300 -15.27 -2.86 32.47
CA ALA A 300 -15.80 -2.43 31.19
C ALA A 300 -16.91 -1.37 31.32
N LYS A 301 -17.85 -1.56 32.22
CA LYS A 301 -18.89 -0.58 32.52
C LYS A 301 -18.34 0.74 33.05
N LYS A 302 -17.35 0.67 33.95
CA LYS A 302 -16.67 1.87 34.45
C LYS A 302 -15.96 2.63 33.35
N GLU A 303 -15.23 1.94 32.46
CA GLU A 303 -14.53 2.54 31.33
C GLU A 303 -15.48 3.14 30.29
N LEU A 304 -16.60 2.47 29.95
CA LEU A 304 -17.62 3.02 29.06
C LEU A 304 -18.21 4.32 29.59
N THR A 305 -18.53 4.35 30.92
CA THR A 305 -19.03 5.57 31.56
C THR A 305 -17.98 6.68 31.55
N ALA A 306 -16.71 6.36 31.77
CA ALA A 306 -15.61 7.32 31.69
C ALA A 306 -15.41 7.87 30.26
N ARG A 307 -15.77 7.10 29.23
CA ARG A 307 -15.80 7.53 27.81
C ARG A 307 -17.06 8.36 27.43
N GLY A 308 -17.94 8.64 28.41
CA GLY A 308 -19.10 9.49 28.21
C GLY A 308 -20.39 8.76 27.84
N TRP A 309 -20.44 7.44 27.94
CA TRP A 309 -21.68 6.69 27.79
C TRP A 309 -22.62 6.96 28.98
N ASP A 310 -23.93 7.02 28.73
CA ASP A 310 -24.92 7.25 29.78
C ASP A 310 -24.86 6.15 30.85
N ALA A 311 -24.69 6.54 32.09
CA ALA A 311 -24.46 5.62 33.22
C ALA A 311 -25.63 4.64 33.43
N ASN A 312 -26.89 5.08 33.23
CA ASN A 312 -28.04 4.21 33.37
C ASN A 312 -28.12 3.19 32.25
N THR A 313 -27.82 3.59 31.02
CA THR A 313 -27.72 2.71 29.86
C THR A 313 -26.63 1.67 30.07
N VAL A 314 -25.43 2.08 30.49
CA VAL A 314 -24.32 1.18 30.78
C VAL A 314 -24.63 0.20 31.90
N LYS A 315 -25.28 0.67 32.99
CA LYS A 315 -25.69 -0.19 34.09
C LYS A 315 -26.65 -1.30 33.66
N ALA A 316 -27.56 -1.00 32.73
CA ALA A 316 -28.55 -1.94 32.20
C ALA A 316 -27.98 -2.93 31.17
N MET A 317 -26.78 -2.72 30.65
CA MET A 317 -26.15 -3.62 29.67
C MET A 317 -25.82 -4.98 30.27
N PRO A 318 -26.07 -6.10 29.56
CA PRO A 318 -25.52 -7.41 29.88
C PRO A 318 -23.98 -7.36 29.93
N ALA A 319 -23.38 -8.25 30.73
CA ALA A 319 -21.93 -8.34 30.88
C ALA A 319 -21.19 -8.47 29.54
N VAL A 320 -21.69 -9.32 28.66
CA VAL A 320 -21.08 -9.55 27.33
C VAL A 320 -21.12 -8.29 26.47
N GLN A 321 -22.27 -7.56 26.48
CA GLN A 321 -22.41 -6.31 25.73
C GLN A 321 -21.42 -5.25 26.22
N ALA A 322 -21.31 -5.07 27.53
CA ALA A 322 -20.42 -4.08 28.10
C ALA A 322 -18.94 -4.36 27.76
N VAL A 323 -18.50 -5.61 27.88
CA VAL A 323 -17.12 -6.02 27.56
C VAL A 323 -16.82 -5.91 26.07
N TYR A 324 -17.77 -6.32 25.21
CA TYR A 324 -17.62 -6.21 23.76
C TYR A 324 -17.50 -4.75 23.32
N LEU A 325 -18.44 -3.88 23.74
CA LEU A 325 -18.42 -2.46 23.40
C LEU A 325 -17.17 -1.77 23.95
N ASN A 326 -16.77 -2.05 25.18
CA ASN A 326 -15.57 -1.48 25.76
C ASN A 326 -14.31 -1.86 24.98
N SER A 327 -14.21 -3.13 24.55
CA SER A 327 -13.10 -3.60 23.73
C SER A 327 -13.07 -2.92 22.35
N PHE A 328 -14.24 -2.72 21.74
CA PHE A 328 -14.36 -2.03 20.46
C PHE A 328 -14.02 -0.53 20.58
N GLU A 329 -14.54 0.17 21.59
CA GLU A 329 -14.23 1.60 21.78
C GLU A 329 -12.74 1.83 22.09
N ALA A 330 -12.12 0.94 22.87
CA ALA A 330 -10.67 0.98 23.08
C ALA A 330 -9.89 0.75 21.77
N TYR A 331 -10.31 -0.20 20.94
CA TYR A 331 -9.73 -0.39 19.60
C TYR A 331 -9.84 0.88 18.75
N ARG A 332 -11.01 1.54 18.72
CA ARG A 332 -11.20 2.79 17.98
C ARG A 332 -10.22 3.89 18.43
N GLU A 333 -10.07 4.08 19.75
CA GLU A 333 -9.10 5.05 20.30
C GLU A 333 -7.68 4.79 19.80
N PHE A 334 -7.23 3.53 19.80
CA PHE A 334 -5.91 3.17 19.29
C PHE A 334 -5.81 3.30 17.76
N SER A 335 -6.88 2.97 17.03
CA SER A 335 -6.94 3.13 15.58
C SER A 335 -6.82 4.60 15.19
N ASP A 336 -7.62 5.47 15.81
CA ASP A 336 -7.58 6.91 15.57
C ASP A 336 -6.20 7.51 15.91
N ASP A 337 -5.59 7.01 16.98
CA ASP A 337 -4.25 7.43 17.42
C ASP A 337 -3.16 7.12 16.39
N HIS A 338 -3.31 6.06 15.60
CA HIS A 338 -2.42 5.75 14.46
C HIS A 338 -2.83 6.52 13.20
N ARG A 339 -4.12 6.60 12.91
CA ARG A 339 -4.65 7.16 11.66
C ARG A 339 -4.43 8.66 11.56
N LYS A 340 -4.51 9.41 12.66
CA LYS A 340 -4.28 10.86 12.67
C LYS A 340 -2.91 11.26 12.09
N TRP A 341 -1.90 10.38 12.15
CA TRP A 341 -0.57 10.64 11.62
C TRP A 341 -0.47 10.56 10.09
N PHE A 342 -1.49 10.05 9.41
CA PHE A 342 -1.61 10.19 7.96
C PHE A 342 -2.06 11.60 7.53
N LEU A 343 -2.55 12.41 8.46
CA LEU A 343 -3.03 13.78 8.21
C LEU A 343 -1.92 14.82 8.38
N THR A 344 -0.74 14.41 8.84
CA THR A 344 0.41 15.29 9.06
C THR A 344 1.51 15.03 8.02
N PRO A 345 2.41 16.00 7.77
CA PRO A 345 3.60 15.76 6.97
C PRO A 345 4.43 14.60 7.49
N LEU A 346 5.03 13.82 6.58
CA LEU A 346 5.79 12.61 6.95
C LEU A 346 6.88 12.83 8.02
N PRO A 347 7.67 13.96 8.01
CA PRO A 347 8.67 14.19 9.05
C PRO A 347 8.10 14.28 10.47
N GLU A 348 6.87 14.77 10.61
CA GLU A 348 6.17 14.93 11.89
C GLU A 348 5.50 13.62 12.36
N ALA A 349 5.17 12.73 11.42
CA ALA A 349 4.36 11.54 11.68
C ALA A 349 5.12 10.44 12.46
N PHE A 350 6.43 10.24 12.21
CA PHE A 350 7.15 9.07 12.71
C PHE A 350 7.26 9.00 14.23
N ASP A 351 7.57 10.11 14.90
CA ASP A 351 7.64 10.15 16.37
C ASP A 351 6.28 9.86 17.00
N GLY A 352 5.22 10.39 16.41
CA GLY A 352 3.87 10.15 16.84
C GLY A 352 3.42 8.71 16.66
N LEU A 353 3.71 8.12 15.51
CA LEU A 353 3.45 6.71 15.23
C LEU A 353 4.19 5.78 16.18
N ALA A 354 5.48 6.07 16.44
CA ALA A 354 6.26 5.30 17.40
C ALA A 354 5.64 5.33 18.80
N LYS A 355 5.18 6.50 19.25
CA LYS A 355 4.47 6.66 20.53
C LYS A 355 3.12 5.93 20.53
N ALA A 356 2.35 5.99 19.43
CA ALA A 356 1.09 5.27 19.29
C ALA A 356 1.32 3.74 19.36
N SER A 357 2.30 3.22 18.61
CA SER A 357 2.68 1.81 18.64
C SER A 357 3.16 1.35 20.03
N ALA A 358 3.91 2.20 20.74
CA ALA A 358 4.33 1.89 22.12
C ALA A 358 3.15 1.82 23.08
N ARG A 359 2.14 2.69 22.92
CA ARG A 359 0.91 2.65 23.71
C ARG A 359 0.11 1.37 23.47
N VAL A 360 -0.02 0.93 22.23
CA VAL A 360 -0.68 -0.35 21.90
C VAL A 360 0.05 -1.51 22.58
N LYS A 361 1.39 -1.60 22.44
CA LYS A 361 2.19 -2.65 23.09
C LYS A 361 2.04 -2.65 24.60
N LYS A 362 2.01 -1.46 25.22
CA LYS A 362 1.76 -1.34 26.66
C LYS A 362 0.36 -1.82 27.01
N ALA A 363 -0.67 -1.38 26.30
CA ALA A 363 -2.05 -1.81 26.56
C ALA A 363 -2.24 -3.32 26.37
N GLN A 364 -1.59 -3.93 25.37
CA GLN A 364 -1.58 -5.37 25.16
C GLN A 364 -1.01 -6.10 26.38
N LYS A 365 0.09 -5.59 26.97
CA LYS A 365 0.71 -6.17 28.16
C LYS A 365 -0.14 -5.94 29.41
N ASP A 366 -0.63 -4.71 29.63
CA ASP A 366 -1.40 -4.34 30.83
C ASP A 366 -2.76 -5.07 30.89
N ARG A 367 -3.32 -5.46 29.72
CA ARG A 367 -4.61 -6.12 29.57
C ARG A 367 -4.49 -7.52 28.96
N GLU A 368 -3.40 -8.25 29.24
CA GLU A 368 -3.11 -9.57 28.66
C GLU A 368 -4.24 -10.60 28.88
N GLY A 369 -4.95 -10.52 30.02
CA GLY A 369 -6.10 -11.37 30.31
C GLY A 369 -7.40 -11.02 29.57
N GLU A 370 -7.46 -9.87 28.89
CA GLU A 370 -8.67 -9.40 28.19
C GLU A 370 -8.68 -9.85 26.73
N THR A 371 -9.03 -11.10 26.49
CA THR A 371 -8.91 -11.75 25.17
C THR A 371 -9.70 -11.06 24.08
N LEU A 372 -10.93 -10.56 24.34
CA LEU A 372 -11.71 -9.79 23.35
C LEU A 372 -10.98 -8.50 22.94
N PHE A 373 -10.42 -7.78 23.88
CA PHE A 373 -9.61 -6.60 23.61
C PHE A 373 -8.37 -6.94 22.77
N GLN A 374 -7.63 -7.99 23.14
CA GLN A 374 -6.46 -8.46 22.39
C GLN A 374 -6.82 -8.82 20.95
N THR A 375 -7.96 -9.47 20.75
CA THR A 375 -8.45 -9.85 19.41
C THR A 375 -8.64 -8.63 18.52
N PHE A 376 -9.24 -7.55 19.00
CA PHE A 376 -9.40 -6.30 18.23
C PHE A 376 -8.06 -5.64 17.90
N LEU A 377 -7.07 -5.70 18.78
CA LEU A 377 -5.76 -5.08 18.56
C LEU A 377 -4.91 -5.79 17.49
N LEU A 378 -5.25 -7.02 17.08
CA LEU A 378 -4.51 -7.76 16.05
C LEU A 378 -4.50 -7.05 14.68
N VAL A 379 -5.46 -6.16 14.42
CA VAL A 379 -5.58 -5.43 13.14
C VAL A 379 -4.71 -4.17 13.10
N LEU A 380 -4.38 -3.57 14.27
CA LEU A 380 -3.66 -2.28 14.35
C LEU A 380 -2.26 -2.25 13.72
N PRO A 381 -1.42 -3.31 13.79
CA PRO A 381 -0.10 -3.28 13.14
C PRO A 381 -0.15 -3.08 11.62
N ALA A 382 -1.31 -3.33 10.99
CA ALA A 382 -1.51 -3.08 9.57
C ALA A 382 -1.43 -1.58 9.22
N VAL A 383 -1.94 -0.71 10.08
CA VAL A 383 -1.97 0.75 9.87
C VAL A 383 -0.55 1.34 9.84
N GLU A 384 0.34 0.91 10.74
CA GLU A 384 1.75 1.32 10.74
C GLU A 384 2.47 0.87 9.46
N LYS A 385 2.23 -0.37 9.00
CA LYS A 385 2.81 -0.88 7.75
C LYS A 385 2.36 -0.10 6.53
N LEU A 386 1.10 0.33 6.49
CA LEU A 386 0.57 1.18 5.42
C LEU A 386 1.28 2.53 5.38
N HIS A 387 1.47 3.17 6.53
CA HIS A 387 2.23 4.42 6.60
C HIS A 387 3.66 4.24 6.08
N HIS A 388 4.33 3.15 6.47
CA HIS A 388 5.66 2.82 5.97
C HIS A 388 5.69 2.55 4.46
N ALA A 389 4.64 1.95 3.90
CA ALA A 389 4.54 1.72 2.45
C ALA A 389 4.42 3.04 1.68
N GLY A 390 3.56 3.96 2.15
CA GLY A 390 3.45 5.33 1.61
C GLY A 390 4.76 6.09 1.71
N ALA A 391 5.39 6.08 2.88
CA ALA A 391 6.66 6.73 3.13
C ALA A 391 7.78 6.23 2.19
N ARG A 392 7.86 4.92 1.93
CA ARG A 392 8.79 4.36 0.93
C ARG A 392 8.54 4.92 -0.47
N THR A 393 7.28 5.01 -0.86
CA THR A 393 6.88 5.52 -2.18
C THR A 393 7.34 6.96 -2.35
N GLU A 394 7.04 7.83 -1.37
CA GLU A 394 7.43 9.24 -1.42
C GLU A 394 8.96 9.44 -1.40
N ARG A 395 9.67 8.68 -0.55
CA ARG A 395 11.14 8.71 -0.51
C ARG A 395 11.76 8.27 -1.82
N ARG A 396 11.23 7.22 -2.45
CA ARG A 396 11.71 6.72 -3.74
C ARG A 396 11.51 7.74 -4.84
N LEU A 397 10.34 8.38 -4.91
CA LEU A 397 10.05 9.45 -5.85
C LEU A 397 11.01 10.64 -5.71
N ALA A 398 11.28 11.07 -4.47
CA ALA A 398 12.22 12.15 -4.21
C ALA A 398 13.66 11.77 -4.61
N ALA A 399 14.08 10.55 -4.32
CA ALA A 399 15.41 10.06 -4.69
C ALA A 399 15.58 9.95 -6.22
N LEU A 400 14.58 9.42 -6.95
CA LEU A 400 14.62 9.38 -8.42
C LEU A 400 14.69 10.78 -9.02
N ARG A 401 13.96 11.73 -8.46
CA ARG A 401 14.03 13.13 -8.90
C ARG A 401 15.41 13.75 -8.60
N ALA A 402 16.05 13.41 -7.48
CA ALA A 402 17.41 13.84 -7.19
C ALA A 402 18.43 13.23 -8.17
N LEU A 403 18.30 11.94 -8.51
CA LEU A 403 19.11 11.28 -9.55
C LEU A 403 18.97 11.98 -10.90
N GLU A 404 17.75 12.32 -11.31
CA GLU A 404 17.51 13.05 -12.56
C GLU A 404 18.09 14.48 -12.55
N ALA A 405 18.09 15.14 -11.38
CA ALA A 405 18.75 16.43 -11.23
C ALA A 405 20.27 16.32 -11.43
N VAL A 406 20.89 15.25 -10.90
CA VAL A 406 22.33 14.97 -11.14
C VAL A 406 22.59 14.72 -12.63
N ARG A 407 21.74 13.98 -13.32
CA ARG A 407 21.84 13.72 -14.77
C ARG A 407 21.80 15.02 -15.59
N VAL A 408 20.88 15.94 -15.21
CA VAL A 408 20.80 17.28 -15.84
C VAL A 408 22.07 18.07 -15.61
N HIS A 409 22.59 18.10 -14.39
CA HIS A 409 23.82 18.81 -14.05
C HIS A 409 24.99 18.26 -14.86
N ALA A 410 25.20 16.94 -14.82
CA ALA A 410 26.30 16.28 -15.53
C ALA A 410 26.27 16.54 -17.04
N ALA A 411 25.09 16.58 -17.64
CA ALA A 411 24.93 16.88 -19.07
C ALA A 411 25.24 18.34 -19.44
N ASN A 412 25.03 19.30 -18.50
CA ASN A 412 25.30 20.72 -18.74
C ASN A 412 26.75 21.11 -18.39
N ALA A 413 27.31 20.55 -17.31
CA ALA A 413 28.64 20.91 -16.81
C ALA A 413 29.76 19.99 -17.32
N ALA A 414 29.42 18.86 -17.95
CA ALA A 414 30.33 17.76 -18.31
C ALA A 414 31.10 17.16 -17.12
N GLU A 415 30.64 17.39 -15.90
CA GLU A 415 31.17 16.86 -14.65
C GLU A 415 30.07 16.61 -13.63
N LEU A 416 30.36 15.80 -12.62
CA LEU A 416 29.44 15.58 -11.50
C LEU A 416 29.45 16.78 -10.55
N PRO A 417 28.32 17.11 -9.88
CA PRO A 417 28.32 18.11 -8.84
C PRO A 417 29.14 17.63 -7.64
N LYS A 418 29.85 18.51 -6.94
CA LYS A 418 30.56 18.15 -5.71
C LYS A 418 29.58 17.93 -4.55
N ALA A 419 28.48 18.67 -4.56
CA ALA A 419 27.35 18.53 -3.62
C ALA A 419 26.03 18.75 -4.36
N LEU A 420 24.93 18.21 -3.84
CA LEU A 420 23.59 18.43 -4.43
C LEU A 420 23.22 19.93 -4.50
N ALA A 421 23.76 20.75 -3.58
CA ALA A 421 23.55 22.20 -3.58
C ALA A 421 24.19 22.93 -4.76
N ASP A 422 25.13 22.30 -5.49
CA ASP A 422 25.77 22.87 -6.68
C ASP A 422 24.87 22.79 -7.92
N ILE A 423 23.85 21.96 -7.90
CA ILE A 423 22.87 21.82 -8.98
C ILE A 423 21.97 23.06 -8.98
N LYS A 424 22.09 23.91 -10.02
CA LYS A 424 21.34 25.18 -10.13
C LYS A 424 20.25 25.17 -11.22
N LYS A 425 20.31 24.23 -12.16
CA LYS A 425 19.37 24.17 -13.30
C LYS A 425 17.97 23.76 -12.86
N VAL A 426 17.89 22.83 -11.93
CA VAL A 426 16.64 22.29 -11.39
C VAL A 426 16.71 22.19 -9.87
N PRO A 427 15.63 22.39 -9.12
CA PRO A 427 15.62 22.22 -7.66
C PRO A 427 15.85 20.77 -7.25
N VAL A 428 16.78 20.50 -6.33
CA VAL A 428 16.97 19.14 -5.79
C VAL A 428 16.03 18.94 -4.60
N PRO A 429 15.20 17.89 -4.59
CA PRO A 429 14.29 17.65 -3.47
C PRO A 429 15.05 17.22 -2.22
N ALA A 430 14.57 17.64 -1.05
CA ALA A 430 14.91 17.01 0.22
C ALA A 430 14.27 15.63 0.37
N ASP A 431 14.77 14.82 1.29
CA ASP A 431 14.15 13.58 1.70
C ASP A 431 12.83 13.87 2.44
N PRO A 432 11.68 13.38 1.93
CA PRO A 432 10.37 13.73 2.48
C PRO A 432 10.09 13.15 3.87
N LEU A 433 10.95 12.24 4.38
CA LEU A 433 10.78 11.67 5.69
C LEU A 433 11.52 12.42 6.79
N THR A 434 12.49 13.26 6.41
CA THR A 434 13.35 13.98 7.37
C THR A 434 13.45 15.47 7.08
N ASP A 435 12.92 15.90 5.94
CA ASP A 435 13.06 17.25 5.39
C ASP A 435 14.53 17.75 5.27
N ARG A 436 15.47 16.79 5.21
CA ARG A 436 16.91 17.05 5.06
C ARG A 436 17.39 16.63 3.67
N PRO A 437 18.46 17.25 3.14
CA PRO A 437 19.07 16.82 1.88
C PRO A 437 19.51 15.35 1.94
N PHE A 438 19.38 14.64 0.81
CA PHE A 438 20.02 13.34 0.67
C PHE A 438 21.53 13.45 0.83
N ALA A 439 22.16 12.46 1.47
CA ALA A 439 23.61 12.36 1.55
C ALA A 439 24.14 11.97 0.15
N PHE A 440 25.03 12.80 -0.39
CA PHE A 440 25.61 12.65 -1.72
C PHE A 440 27.14 12.59 -1.60
N VAL A 441 27.76 11.54 -2.12
CA VAL A 441 29.20 11.35 -2.08
C VAL A 441 29.70 10.92 -3.46
N VAL A 442 30.58 11.73 -4.05
CA VAL A 442 31.21 11.40 -5.33
C VAL A 442 32.23 10.27 -5.13
N THR A 443 32.26 9.32 -6.07
CA THR A 443 33.18 8.18 -6.14
C THR A 443 33.97 8.24 -7.46
N PRO A 444 35.05 7.48 -7.64
CA PRO A 444 35.85 7.50 -8.87
C PRO A 444 35.01 7.22 -10.16
N ASP A 445 34.00 6.36 -10.07
CA ASP A 445 33.18 5.95 -11.22
C ASP A 445 31.76 6.54 -11.22
N GLY A 446 31.44 7.42 -10.24
CA GLY A 446 30.09 7.96 -10.12
C GLY A 446 29.81 8.59 -8.76
N PHE A 447 28.75 8.13 -8.07
CA PHE A 447 28.40 8.67 -6.75
C PHE A 447 27.49 7.71 -5.95
N THR A 448 27.36 7.98 -4.66
CA THR A 448 26.31 7.38 -3.83
C THR A 448 25.28 8.43 -3.46
N LEU A 449 24.00 8.04 -3.43
CA LEU A 449 22.89 8.87 -2.96
C LEU A 449 22.15 8.09 -1.88
N ARG A 450 22.12 8.61 -0.65
CA ARG A 450 21.53 7.91 0.50
C ARG A 450 20.52 8.79 1.21
N SER A 451 19.47 8.16 1.73
CA SER A 451 18.56 8.85 2.67
C SER A 451 19.31 9.27 3.93
N PRO A 452 19.01 10.44 4.50
CA PRO A 452 19.63 10.89 5.75
C PRO A 452 19.29 9.92 6.90
N GLU A 453 20.24 9.72 7.81
CA GLU A 453 20.01 8.97 9.05
C GLU A 453 19.09 9.77 9.97
N SER A 454 18.17 9.09 10.65
CA SER A 454 17.28 9.70 11.63
C SER A 454 16.92 8.64 12.67
N GLU A 455 16.85 9.04 13.93
CA GLU A 455 16.44 8.15 15.03
C GLU A 455 14.94 7.85 14.98
N SER A 456 14.13 8.81 14.50
CA SER A 456 12.68 8.66 14.40
C SER A 456 12.22 7.83 13.21
N VAL A 457 13.01 7.78 12.13
CA VAL A 457 12.64 7.02 10.93
C VAL A 457 13.16 5.60 10.98
N PRO A 458 12.29 4.57 10.87
CA PRO A 458 12.71 3.18 10.90
C PRO A 458 13.80 2.87 9.87
N LYS A 459 14.87 2.15 10.28
CA LYS A 459 15.99 1.76 9.40
C LYS A 459 15.52 0.99 8.15
N ALA A 460 14.44 0.23 8.26
CA ALA A 460 13.82 -0.50 7.14
C ALA A 460 13.29 0.42 6.02
N LEU A 461 13.14 1.72 6.28
CA LEU A 461 12.77 2.72 5.29
C LEU A 461 14.00 3.36 4.62
N GLY A 462 15.22 3.03 5.03
CA GLY A 462 16.45 3.52 4.43
C GLY A 462 16.50 3.21 2.92
N LEU A 463 17.02 4.17 2.15
CA LEU A 463 17.21 4.05 0.70
C LEU A 463 18.63 4.45 0.35
N SER A 464 19.30 3.64 -0.46
CA SER A 464 20.66 3.90 -0.94
C SER A 464 20.78 3.53 -2.40
N PHE A 465 21.34 4.43 -3.21
CA PHE A 465 21.76 4.17 -4.58
C PHE A 465 23.27 4.21 -4.67
N GLU A 466 23.85 3.23 -5.36
CA GLU A 466 25.23 3.22 -5.84
C GLU A 466 25.18 3.44 -7.36
N VAL A 467 25.62 4.60 -7.79
CA VAL A 467 25.42 5.06 -9.17
C VAL A 467 26.74 5.12 -9.88
N LYS A 468 26.86 4.39 -11.00
CA LYS A 468 27.96 4.56 -11.96
C LYS A 468 27.53 5.50 -13.07
N VAL A 469 28.39 6.41 -13.47
CA VAL A 469 28.12 7.33 -14.58
C VAL A 469 28.89 6.86 -15.79
N ARG A 470 28.16 6.51 -16.86
CA ARG A 470 28.79 6.14 -18.13
C ARG A 470 29.39 7.40 -18.77
N LYS A 471 30.62 7.24 -19.31
CA LYS A 471 31.36 8.29 -20.01
C LYS A 471 30.91 8.42 -21.45
#